data_563d346e2d0a4ebb5bce0d594fb0df1c
#
_entry.id   563d346e2d0a4ebb5bce0d594fb0df1c
#
_cell.length_a   1.000
_cell.length_b   1.000
_cell.length_c   1.000
_cell.angle_alpha   90.00
_cell.angle_beta   90.00
_cell.angle_gamma   90.00
#
_symmetry.space_group_name_H-M   'P 1'
#
loop_
_entity.id
_entity.type
_entity.pdbx_description
1 polymer ?
#
loop_
_entity_poly.entity_id
_entity_poly.type
_entity_poly.pdbx_seq_one_letter_code
_entity_poly.pdbx_strand_id
1 'polypeptide(L)'
;GVHFETGGAYNPLVDRHQKLLLQVLQGTSDANIRFTDLCHLLHRMGFAERTKGGHHLFTAPGIEDRINLQRDGNKAKVYQVRQVRAVIVKYRLEGRT
;
A
#
# COMPACT_ATOMS: atom_id res chain seq x y z
N GLY A 1 5.77 -32.26 0.47
CA GLY A 1 5.89 -31.77 0.54
C GLY A 1 5.71 -31.39 0.34
N VAL A 2 5.56 -31.93 0.41
CA VAL A 2 5.50 -31.31 0.42
C VAL A 2 5.41 -30.62 0.32
N HIS A 3 5.30 -31.04 0.34
CA HIS A 3 5.29 -30.15 0.45
C HIS A 3 5.24 -29.42 0.49
N PHE A 4 5.17 -29.66 0.56
CA PHE A 4 5.10 -28.75 0.74
C PHE A 4 5.16 -28.09 0.56
N GLU A 5 5.12 -28.28 0.58
CA GLU A 5 5.03 -27.49 0.48
C GLU A 5 5.18 -26.70 0.46
N THR A 6 5.40 -27.11 0.31
CA THR A 6 5.39 -26.27 0.22
C THR A 6 5.22 -25.29 0.22
N GLY A 7 5.81 -25.62 0.32
CA GLY A 7 5.95 -24.22 0.36
C GLY A 7 4.83 -23.50 -0.28
N GLY A 8 4.13 -22.99 0.29
CA GLY A 8 3.02 -22.38 -0.26
C GLY A 8 3.09 -22.26 -1.76
N ALA A 9 2.09 -22.63 -2.43
CA ALA A 9 2.03 -22.47 -3.85
C ALA A 9 2.16 -20.98 -4.20
N TYR A 10 3.04 -20.68 -5.10
CA TYR A 10 3.18 -19.34 -5.62
C TYR A 10 1.90 -18.96 -6.39
N ASN A 11 1.32 -17.82 -6.05
CA ASN A 11 0.15 -17.31 -6.75
C ASN A 11 0.43 -15.89 -7.25
N PRO A 12 0.77 -15.72 -8.52
CA PRO A 12 1.11 -14.40 -9.05
C PRO A 12 -0.03 -13.39 -9.02
N LEU A 13 -1.29 -13.86 -9.02
CA LEU A 13 -2.43 -12.95 -9.00
C LEU A 13 -2.61 -12.27 -7.64
N VAL A 14 -2.28 -12.97 -6.57
CA VAL A 14 -2.38 -12.44 -5.20
C VAL A 14 -1.06 -11.78 -4.81
N ASP A 15 0.02 -12.38 -5.24
CA ASP A 15 1.36 -12.08 -4.77
C ASP A 15 1.79 -10.64 -4.99
N ARG A 16 1.34 -10.03 -6.08
CA ARG A 16 1.72 -8.66 -6.43
C ARG A 16 1.37 -7.66 -5.33
N HIS A 17 0.14 -7.71 -4.83
CA HIS A 17 -0.30 -6.81 -3.77
C HIS A 17 0.32 -7.18 -2.43
N GLN A 18 0.46 -8.46 -2.16
CA GLN A 18 1.09 -8.92 -0.93
C GLN A 18 2.56 -8.53 -0.89
N LYS A 19 3.27 -8.63 -2.01
CA LYS A 19 4.65 -8.19 -2.07
C LYS A 19 4.76 -6.70 -1.79
N LEU A 20 3.88 -5.90 -2.38
CA LEU A 20 3.89 -4.47 -2.16
C LEU A 20 3.58 -4.14 -0.71
N LEU A 21 2.57 -4.79 -0.14
CA LEU A 21 2.24 -4.61 1.27
C LEU A 21 3.44 -4.92 2.16
N LEU A 22 4.09 -6.05 1.94
CA LEU A 22 5.28 -6.41 2.70
C LEU A 22 6.41 -5.39 2.52
N GLN A 23 6.61 -4.92 1.30
CA GLN A 23 7.63 -3.92 1.01
C GLN A 23 7.37 -2.63 1.78
N VAL A 24 6.12 -2.18 1.82
CA VAL A 24 5.74 -1.00 2.59
C VAL A 24 5.94 -1.24 4.08
N LEU A 25 5.51 -2.40 4.59
CA LEU A 25 5.61 -2.70 6.00
C LEU A 25 7.06 -2.85 6.48
N GLN A 26 7.92 -3.42 5.66
CA GLN A 26 9.33 -3.60 6.03
C GLN A 26 10.09 -2.28 6.10
N GLY A 27 9.70 -1.30 5.30
CA GLY A 27 10.32 0.01 5.36
C GLY A 27 11.74 0.10 4.80
N THR A 28 12.17 -0.89 4.03
CA THR A 28 13.54 -0.92 3.49
C THR A 28 13.64 -0.40 2.06
N SER A 29 12.51 -0.06 1.44
CA SER A 29 12.47 0.34 0.03
C SER A 29 11.57 1.55 -0.19
N ASP A 30 11.46 2.44 0.79
CA ASP A 30 10.51 3.55 0.74
C ASP A 30 10.74 4.47 -0.47
N ALA A 31 11.97 4.59 -0.94
CA ALA A 31 12.28 5.42 -2.08
C ALA A 31 11.96 4.75 -3.42
N ASN A 32 11.56 3.50 -3.42
CA ASN A 32 11.34 2.71 -4.63
C ASN A 32 9.91 2.19 -4.78
N ILE A 33 8.96 2.86 -4.16
CA ILE A 33 7.54 2.50 -4.27
C ILE A 33 6.92 3.34 -5.39
N ARG A 34 6.36 2.67 -6.39
CA ARG A 34 5.66 3.38 -7.46
C ARG A 34 4.40 4.03 -6.94
N PHE A 35 4.15 5.26 -7.40
CA PHE A 35 2.97 6.02 -6.99
C PHE A 35 1.67 5.27 -7.30
N THR A 36 1.55 4.76 -8.55
CA THR A 36 0.34 4.05 -8.95
C THR A 36 0.13 2.77 -8.15
N ASP A 37 1.21 2.08 -7.79
CA ASP A 37 1.12 0.86 -6.99
C ASP A 37 0.62 1.17 -5.58
N LEU A 38 1.11 2.25 -4.99
CA LEU A 38 0.67 2.65 -3.65
C LEU A 38 -0.81 3.04 -3.68
N CYS A 39 -1.24 3.77 -4.71
CA CYS A 39 -2.66 4.10 -4.89
C CYS A 39 -3.52 2.84 -5.00
N HIS A 40 -3.08 1.86 -5.80
CA HIS A 40 -3.82 0.60 -5.94
C HIS A 40 -3.90 -0.15 -4.62
N LEU A 41 -2.84 -0.15 -3.84
CA LEU A 41 -2.86 -0.79 -2.52
C LEU A 41 -3.92 -0.15 -1.63
N LEU A 42 -3.97 1.18 -1.60
CA LEU A 42 -4.96 1.89 -0.79
C LEU A 42 -6.39 1.61 -1.26
N HIS A 43 -6.62 1.56 -2.58
CA HIS A 43 -7.94 1.20 -3.10
C HIS A 43 -8.33 -0.22 -2.67
N ARG A 44 -7.41 -1.15 -2.69
CA ARG A 44 -7.71 -2.51 -2.26
C ARG A 44 -8.00 -2.61 -0.77
N MET A 45 -7.49 -1.68 0.01
CA MET A 45 -7.79 -1.60 1.44
C MET A 45 -9.10 -0.88 1.74
N GLY A 46 -9.80 -0.40 0.71
CA GLY A 46 -11.10 0.23 0.88
C GLY A 46 -11.07 1.75 0.89
N PHE A 47 -9.96 2.38 0.55
CA PHE A 47 -9.89 3.83 0.48
C PHE A 47 -10.49 4.36 -0.82
N ALA A 48 -11.24 5.45 -0.71
CA ALA A 48 -11.70 6.23 -1.84
C ALA A 48 -10.70 7.34 -2.13
N GLU A 49 -10.57 7.69 -3.39
CA GLU A 49 -9.60 8.71 -3.83
C GLU A 49 -10.31 9.92 -4.40
N ARG A 50 -9.85 11.11 -4.00
CA ARG A 50 -10.25 12.37 -4.62
C ARG A 50 -8.99 13.09 -5.06
N THR A 51 -8.98 13.53 -6.32
CA THR A 51 -7.82 14.22 -6.88
C THR A 51 -8.14 15.69 -7.07
N LYS A 52 -7.24 16.54 -6.58
CA LYS A 52 -7.35 18.00 -6.78
C LYS A 52 -5.95 18.58 -6.96
N GLY A 53 -5.70 19.16 -8.14
CA GLY A 53 -4.37 19.56 -8.50
C GLY A 53 -3.46 18.35 -8.57
N GLY A 54 -2.30 18.41 -7.99
CA GLY A 54 -1.41 17.25 -7.91
C GLY A 54 -1.62 16.40 -6.68
N HIS A 55 -2.66 16.68 -5.88
CA HIS A 55 -2.90 15.97 -4.62
C HIS A 55 -3.93 14.86 -4.81
N HIS A 56 -3.63 13.70 -4.26
CA HIS A 56 -4.51 12.53 -4.26
C HIS A 56 -4.87 12.23 -2.81
N LEU A 57 -6.09 12.60 -2.43
CA LEU A 57 -6.56 12.43 -1.06
C LEU A 57 -7.30 11.12 -0.92
N PHE A 58 -6.85 10.28 0.01
CA PHE A 58 -7.45 8.98 0.27
C PHE A 58 -8.13 8.99 1.63
N THR A 59 -9.38 8.54 1.66
CA THR A 59 -10.19 8.42 2.87
C THR A 59 -10.93 7.09 2.88
N ALA A 60 -11.26 6.60 4.08
CA ALA A 60 -12.01 5.35 4.21
C ALA A 60 -12.92 5.42 5.43
N PRO A 61 -14.10 4.74 5.37
CA PRO A 61 -14.99 4.70 6.53
C PRO A 61 -14.31 4.07 7.74
N GLY A 62 -14.49 4.68 8.91
CA GLY A 62 -13.90 4.17 10.14
C GLY A 62 -12.43 4.51 10.33
N ILE A 63 -11.81 5.18 9.38
CA ILE A 63 -10.42 5.60 9.47
C ILE A 63 -10.40 7.13 9.47
N GLU A 64 -10.00 7.73 10.59
CA GLU A 64 -9.97 9.18 10.72
C GLU A 64 -8.81 9.79 9.96
N ASP A 65 -7.72 9.07 9.85
CA ASP A 65 -6.52 9.58 9.18
C ASP A 65 -6.78 9.69 7.68
N ARG A 66 -6.41 10.84 7.13
CA ARG A 66 -6.47 11.07 5.69
C ARG A 66 -5.07 10.93 5.13
N ILE A 67 -4.97 10.30 3.98
CA ILE A 67 -3.68 10.09 3.33
C ILE A 67 -3.64 10.97 2.08
N ASN A 68 -2.66 11.86 2.02
CA ASN A 68 -2.50 12.78 0.90
C ASN A 68 -1.21 12.40 0.17
N LEU A 69 -1.36 11.91 -1.06
CA LEU A 69 -0.23 11.47 -1.87
C LEU A 69 0.04 12.44 -3.02
N GLN A 70 1.31 12.64 -3.31
CA GLN A 70 1.77 13.37 -4.48
C GLN A 70 2.84 12.56 -5.18
N ARG A 71 2.87 12.67 -6.49
CA ARG A 71 3.91 12.02 -7.27
C ARG A 71 5.26 12.68 -7.06
N ASP A 72 6.29 11.86 -7.11
CA ASP A 72 7.67 12.29 -7.27
C ASP A 72 8.20 11.54 -8.50
N GLY A 73 7.98 12.13 -9.68
CA GLY A 73 8.14 11.38 -10.92
C GLY A 73 7.09 10.29 -11.00
N ASN A 74 7.52 9.04 -11.15
CA ASN A 74 6.64 7.88 -11.14
C ASN A 74 6.56 7.22 -9.77
N LYS A 75 7.15 7.82 -8.73
CA LYS A 75 7.22 7.22 -7.41
C LYS A 75 6.43 8.02 -6.39
N ALA A 76 6.11 7.39 -5.28
CA ALA A 76 5.58 8.07 -4.11
C ALA A 76 6.73 8.69 -3.33
N LYS A 77 6.46 9.79 -2.64
CA LYS A 77 7.46 10.42 -1.79
C LYS A 77 7.70 9.58 -0.56
N VAL A 78 8.95 9.55 -0.09
CA VAL A 78 9.35 8.70 1.03
C VAL A 78 8.48 8.95 2.27
N TYR A 79 8.26 10.22 2.63
CA TYR A 79 7.49 10.51 3.83
C TYR A 79 6.02 10.07 3.70
N GLN A 80 5.52 10.01 2.48
CA GLN A 80 4.15 9.54 2.24
C GLN A 80 4.06 8.02 2.36
N VAL A 81 5.08 7.30 1.91
CA VAL A 81 5.13 5.85 2.13
C VAL A 81 5.14 5.57 3.63
N ARG A 82 5.90 6.34 4.39
CA ARG A 82 5.92 6.22 5.85
C ARG A 82 4.56 6.50 6.48
N GLN A 83 3.85 7.50 5.96
CA GLN A 83 2.50 7.80 6.44
C GLN A 83 1.55 6.63 6.17
N VAL A 84 1.60 6.08 4.97
CA VAL A 84 0.76 4.93 4.62
C VAL A 84 1.05 3.76 5.56
N ARG A 85 2.32 3.47 5.78
CA ARG A 85 2.71 2.39 6.70
C ARG A 85 2.14 2.62 8.10
N ALA A 86 2.26 3.84 8.61
CA ALA A 86 1.75 4.17 9.93
C ALA A 86 0.24 3.94 10.03
N VAL A 87 -0.51 4.32 8.99
CA VAL A 87 -1.96 4.12 8.96
C VAL A 87 -2.30 2.63 8.87
N ILE A 88 -1.59 1.86 8.04
CA ILE A 88 -1.81 0.43 7.94
C ILE A 88 -1.63 -0.24 9.30
N VAL A 89 -0.57 0.10 10.00
CA VAL A 89 -0.28 -0.49 11.31
C VAL A 89 -1.31 -0.04 12.34
N LYS A 90 -1.61 1.26 12.39
CA LYS A 90 -2.53 1.83 13.36
C LYS A 90 -3.91 1.19 13.31
N TYR A 91 -4.42 0.99 12.10
CA TYR A 91 -5.77 0.47 11.90
C TYR A 91 -5.80 -1.01 11.53
N ARG A 92 -4.66 -1.67 11.55
CA ARG A 92 -4.53 -3.11 11.26
C ARG A 92 -5.13 -3.48 9.91
N LEU A 93 -4.68 -2.77 8.86
CA LEU A 93 -5.26 -2.92 7.54
C LEU A 93 -4.63 -4.04 6.71
N GLU A 94 -3.62 -4.73 7.24
CA GLU A 94 -2.90 -5.78 6.51
C GLU A 94 -3.82 -6.87 5.97
N GLY A 95 -4.89 -7.16 6.69
CA GLY A 95 -5.83 -8.21 6.30
C GLY A 95 -6.85 -7.79 5.27
N ARG A 96 -6.81 -6.54 4.80
CA ARG A 96 -7.83 -6.03 3.86
C ARG A 96 -7.44 -6.15 2.39
N THR A 97 -6.24 -6.58 2.08
CA THR A 97 -5.77 -6.67 0.69
C THR A 97 -6.09 -7.99 0.01
#